data_320fb46f848391ef5219025a8f036046
#
_entry.id   320fb46f848391ef5219025a8f036046
#
_cell.length_a   1.000
_cell.length_b   1.000
_cell.length_c   1.000
_cell.angle_alpha   90.00
_cell.angle_beta   90.00
_cell.angle_gamma   90.00
#
_symmetry.space_group_name_H-M   'P 1'
#
loop_
_entity.id
_entity.type
_entity.pdbx_description
1 polymer ?
#
loop_
_entity_poly.entity_id
_entity_poly.type
_entity_poly.pdbx_seq_one_letter_code
_entity_poly.pdbx_strand_id
1 'polypeptide(L)'
;EDPTAYGLHRLVDGKVVGIAMPVWNWGRYYELIVRSLLHGTWDETSDDSQVRAVNYWYGMSSGVIDIRYAPGLPYQTRKLVQLLRNGIVEGSINPFGGELHSQDGVVQIEGFPPLPSTQIVEMDWLADNVVGTIPQPNDEPKVPAL
;
A
#
# COMPACT_ATOMS: atom_id res chain seq x y z
N GLU A 1 15.69 6.32 7.67
CA GLU A 1 14.62 7.11 7.00
C GLU A 1 13.81 7.80 8.08
N ASP A 2 13.53 9.08 7.88
CA ASP A 2 12.79 9.90 8.83
C ASP A 2 11.29 9.62 8.67
N PRO A 3 10.62 9.02 9.67
CA PRO A 3 9.19 8.73 9.60
C PRO A 3 8.32 10.00 9.64
N THR A 4 8.90 11.17 9.83
CA THR A 4 8.18 12.45 9.77
C THR A 4 8.03 12.98 8.35
N ALA A 5 8.78 12.44 7.37
CA ALA A 5 8.76 12.91 6.00
C ALA A 5 7.56 12.40 5.19
N TYR A 6 7.05 11.22 5.51
CA TYR A 6 5.89 10.61 4.83
C TYR A 6 5.22 9.56 5.72
N GLY A 7 4.01 9.14 5.37
CA GLY A 7 3.23 8.17 6.11
C GLY A 7 2.12 8.79 6.96
N LEU A 8 1.61 8.00 7.91
CA LEU A 8 0.54 8.41 8.80
C LEU A 8 1.11 9.13 10.03
N HIS A 9 0.60 10.32 10.32
CA HIS A 9 1.02 11.18 11.42
C HIS A 9 -0.16 11.55 12.31
N ARG A 10 0.14 11.95 13.53
CA ARG A 10 -0.81 12.60 14.44
C ARG A 10 -0.21 13.88 15.01
N LEU A 11 -1.06 14.81 15.40
CA LEU A 11 -0.66 15.98 16.16
C LEU A 11 -0.78 15.68 17.66
N VAL A 12 0.32 15.91 18.39
CA VAL A 12 0.38 15.80 19.85
C VAL A 12 1.01 17.09 20.36
N ASP A 13 0.25 17.88 21.10
CA ASP A 13 0.68 19.17 21.64
C ASP A 13 1.31 20.09 20.57
N GLY A 14 0.69 20.14 19.39
CA GLY A 14 1.15 20.94 18.25
C GLY A 14 2.37 20.37 17.50
N LYS A 15 2.86 19.19 17.89
CA LYS A 15 3.98 18.52 17.22
C LYS A 15 3.46 17.39 16.33
N VAL A 16 4.04 17.26 15.14
CA VAL A 16 3.79 16.13 14.24
C VAL A 16 4.55 14.92 14.74
N VAL A 17 3.84 13.83 14.98
CA VAL A 17 4.42 12.56 15.46
C VAL A 17 4.06 11.48 14.45
N GLY A 18 5.08 10.82 13.88
CA GLY A 18 4.89 9.70 12.98
C GLY A 18 4.25 8.51 13.70
N ILE A 19 3.28 7.87 13.08
CA ILE A 19 2.58 6.68 13.60
C ILE A 19 3.01 5.44 12.84
N ALA A 20 2.90 5.49 11.51
CA ALA A 20 3.20 4.36 10.63
C ALA A 20 3.57 4.86 9.23
N MET A 21 4.34 4.05 8.53
CA MET A 21 4.73 4.34 7.15
C MET A 21 4.83 3.05 6.33
N PRO A 22 4.47 3.07 5.05
CA PRO A 22 4.79 1.98 4.14
C PRO A 22 6.30 1.94 3.89
N VAL A 23 6.83 0.73 3.72
CA VAL A 23 8.25 0.52 3.40
C VAL A 23 8.39 -0.50 2.28
N TRP A 24 9.41 -0.31 1.45
CA TRP A 24 9.78 -1.25 0.39
C TRP A 24 11.01 -2.05 0.81
N ASN A 25 10.89 -3.35 0.75
CA ASN A 25 12.00 -4.28 0.98
C ASN A 25 12.70 -4.57 -0.35
N TRP A 26 13.48 -3.61 -0.83
CA TRP A 26 14.18 -3.71 -2.11
C TRP A 26 15.03 -4.98 -2.26
N GLY A 27 15.66 -5.44 -1.17
CA GLY A 27 16.41 -6.69 -1.19
C GLY A 27 15.55 -7.89 -1.57
N ARG A 28 14.31 -7.96 -1.07
CA ARG A 28 13.35 -9.00 -1.45
C ARG A 28 12.93 -8.90 -2.90
N TYR A 29 12.72 -7.69 -3.40
CA TYR A 29 12.42 -7.45 -4.80
C TYR A 29 13.53 -7.93 -5.72
N TYR A 30 14.78 -7.56 -5.45
CA TYR A 30 15.94 -8.01 -6.23
C TYR A 30 16.14 -9.53 -6.15
N GLU A 31 15.92 -10.15 -4.99
CA GLU A 31 15.96 -11.61 -4.86
C GLU A 31 14.95 -12.29 -5.79
N LEU A 32 13.71 -11.77 -5.87
CA LEU A 32 12.68 -12.33 -6.75
C LEU A 32 13.08 -12.22 -8.22
N ILE A 33 13.63 -11.08 -8.64
CA ILE A 33 14.13 -10.89 -10.01
C ILE A 33 15.25 -11.88 -10.33
N VAL A 34 16.27 -11.98 -9.46
CA VAL A 34 17.40 -12.90 -9.68
C VAL A 34 16.91 -14.34 -9.75
N ARG A 35 15.98 -14.75 -8.88
CA ARG A 35 15.38 -16.07 -8.93
C ARG A 35 14.67 -16.34 -10.26
N SER A 36 13.87 -15.40 -10.76
CA SER A 36 13.18 -15.57 -12.04
C SER A 36 14.16 -15.72 -13.22
N LEU A 37 15.26 -14.95 -13.21
CA LEU A 37 16.33 -15.09 -14.21
C LEU A 37 17.01 -16.46 -14.15
N LEU A 38 17.35 -16.93 -12.94
CA LEU A 38 17.99 -18.23 -12.75
C LEU A 38 17.10 -19.41 -13.12
N HIS A 39 15.79 -19.29 -12.96
CA HIS A 39 14.83 -20.33 -13.35
C HIS A 39 14.35 -20.21 -14.81
N GLY A 40 14.82 -19.20 -15.56
CA GLY A 40 14.41 -19.00 -16.96
C GLY A 40 12.98 -18.50 -17.14
N THR A 41 12.30 -18.08 -16.05
CA THR A 41 10.91 -17.61 -16.10
C THR A 41 10.80 -16.11 -16.39
N TRP A 42 11.91 -15.42 -16.51
CA TRP A 42 11.94 -13.98 -16.81
C TRP A 42 11.33 -13.63 -18.17
N ASP A 43 11.48 -14.51 -19.14
CA ASP A 43 11.04 -14.30 -20.52
C ASP A 43 9.61 -14.76 -20.81
N GLU A 44 9.00 -15.53 -19.93
CA GLU A 44 7.67 -16.13 -20.14
C GLU A 44 6.51 -15.12 -20.08
N THR A 45 6.75 -13.90 -19.61
CA THR A 45 5.71 -12.88 -19.39
C THR A 45 5.57 -11.83 -20.48
N SER A 46 6.35 -11.92 -21.57
CA SER A 46 6.33 -10.88 -22.62
C SER A 46 6.06 -11.46 -24.00
N ASP A 47 4.84 -11.25 -24.48
CA ASP A 47 4.41 -11.58 -25.86
C ASP A 47 4.77 -10.46 -26.87
N ASP A 48 5.50 -9.42 -26.49
CA ASP A 48 5.89 -8.33 -27.38
C ASP A 48 7.37 -7.96 -27.28
N SER A 49 8.07 -8.17 -28.38
CA SER A 49 9.53 -8.17 -28.48
C SER A 49 10.21 -6.78 -28.55
N GLN A 50 9.50 -5.67 -28.38
CA GLN A 50 10.10 -4.36 -28.67
C GLN A 50 10.26 -3.39 -27.49
N VAL A 51 9.49 -3.46 -26.43
CA VAL A 51 9.68 -2.61 -25.23
C VAL A 51 9.31 -3.38 -23.98
N ARG A 52 10.29 -3.82 -23.21
CA ARG A 52 10.07 -4.50 -21.94
C ARG A 52 9.99 -3.48 -20.80
N ALA A 53 8.83 -2.86 -20.59
CA ALA A 53 8.53 -2.21 -19.33
C ALA A 53 7.95 -3.28 -18.39
N VAL A 54 8.76 -3.76 -17.46
CA VAL A 54 8.29 -4.75 -16.46
C VAL A 54 7.71 -4.01 -15.29
N ASN A 55 6.38 -3.92 -15.25
CA ASN A 55 5.66 -3.38 -14.11
C ASN A 55 5.36 -4.51 -13.13
N TYR A 56 6.05 -4.54 -11.99
CA TYR A 56 5.77 -5.46 -10.91
C TYR A 56 4.91 -4.78 -9.84
N TRP A 57 3.71 -5.30 -9.67
CA TRP A 57 2.80 -4.88 -8.61
C TRP A 57 2.80 -5.95 -7.52
N TYR A 58 3.53 -5.70 -6.46
CA TYR A 58 3.65 -6.61 -5.33
C TYR A 58 2.85 -6.10 -4.15
N GLY A 59 2.01 -6.99 -3.59
CA GLY A 59 1.36 -6.77 -2.30
C GLY A 59 2.25 -7.18 -1.11
N MET A 60 1.72 -7.02 0.09
CA MET A 60 2.41 -7.40 1.34
C MET A 60 2.72 -8.91 1.43
N SER A 61 1.92 -9.77 0.79
CA SER A 61 2.13 -11.22 0.75
C SER A 61 3.44 -11.63 0.07
N SER A 62 3.94 -10.81 -0.86
CA SER A 62 5.26 -11.04 -1.50
C SER A 62 6.44 -10.72 -0.59
N GLY A 63 6.22 -9.95 0.49
CA GLY A 63 7.25 -9.40 1.36
C GLY A 63 8.02 -8.22 0.77
N VAL A 64 7.65 -7.73 -0.42
CA VAL A 64 8.27 -6.54 -1.06
C VAL A 64 7.78 -5.26 -0.41
N ILE A 65 6.51 -5.23 -0.02
CA ILE A 65 5.91 -4.10 0.70
C ILE A 65 5.62 -4.54 2.13
N ASP A 66 5.88 -3.64 3.08
CA ASP A 66 5.56 -3.85 4.48
C ASP A 66 5.19 -2.50 5.14
N ILE A 67 4.80 -2.55 6.41
CA ILE A 67 4.50 -1.38 7.20
C ILE A 67 5.45 -1.31 8.40
N ARG A 68 6.04 -0.14 8.63
CA ARG A 68 6.72 0.19 9.89
C ARG A 68 5.87 1.13 10.72
N TYR A 69 5.85 0.92 12.02
CA TYR A 69 5.13 1.75 12.98
C TYR A 69 6.06 2.24 14.08
N ALA A 70 5.69 3.38 14.67
CA ALA A 70 6.49 4.04 15.69
C ALA A 70 6.63 3.15 16.94
N PRO A 71 7.82 3.09 17.56
CA PRO A 71 8.05 2.32 18.80
C PRO A 71 7.15 2.75 19.95
N GLY A 72 6.73 4.01 19.98
CA GLY A 72 5.88 4.60 21.02
C GLY A 72 4.39 4.27 20.94
N LEU A 73 3.95 3.46 19.96
CA LEU A 73 2.55 3.02 19.93
C LEU A 73 2.21 2.14 21.13
N PRO A 74 1.00 2.30 21.71
CA PRO A 74 0.52 1.45 22.80
C PRO A 74 0.59 -0.04 22.44
N TYR A 75 0.89 -0.88 23.42
CA TYR A 75 1.05 -2.32 23.21
C TYR A 75 -0.14 -2.97 22.48
N GLN A 76 -1.36 -2.66 22.91
CA GLN A 76 -2.58 -3.22 22.31
C GLN A 76 -2.75 -2.78 20.84
N THR A 77 -2.44 -1.52 20.54
CA THR A 77 -2.47 -1.01 19.16
C THR A 77 -1.47 -1.75 18.29
N ARG A 78 -0.25 -1.97 18.78
CA ARG A 78 0.77 -2.77 18.06
C ARG A 78 0.30 -4.20 17.80
N LYS A 79 -0.34 -4.82 18.79
CA LYS A 79 -0.90 -6.18 18.64
C LYS A 79 -1.99 -6.24 17.57
N LEU A 80 -2.88 -5.25 17.56
CA LEU A 80 -3.94 -5.17 16.54
C LEU A 80 -3.34 -4.98 15.14
N VAL A 81 -2.41 -4.03 14.98
CA VAL A 81 -1.73 -3.80 13.70
C VAL A 81 -1.01 -5.07 13.23
N GLN A 82 -0.34 -5.77 14.13
CA GLN A 82 0.35 -7.03 13.79
C GLN A 82 -0.64 -8.13 13.36
N LEU A 83 -1.79 -8.24 14.02
CA LEU A 83 -2.83 -9.19 13.66
C LEU A 83 -3.38 -8.91 12.25
N LEU A 84 -3.75 -7.66 11.97
CA LEU A 84 -4.24 -7.24 10.67
C LEU A 84 -3.19 -7.44 9.56
N ARG A 85 -1.95 -7.04 9.84
CA ARG A 85 -0.82 -7.27 8.93
C ARG A 85 -0.66 -8.74 8.58
N ASN A 86 -0.66 -9.61 9.57
CA ASN A 86 -0.53 -11.06 9.34
C ASN A 86 -1.71 -11.59 8.52
N GLY A 87 -2.94 -11.18 8.82
CA GLY A 87 -4.12 -11.56 8.05
C GLY A 87 -4.03 -11.14 6.57
N ILE A 88 -3.49 -9.94 6.29
CA ILE A 88 -3.28 -9.48 4.91
C ILE A 88 -2.18 -10.30 4.22
N VAL A 89 -1.06 -10.56 4.91
CA VAL A 89 0.06 -11.36 4.37
C VAL A 89 -0.37 -12.78 4.05
N GLU A 90 -1.18 -13.39 4.92
CA GLU A 90 -1.69 -14.76 4.78
C GLU A 90 -2.91 -14.85 3.83
N GLY A 91 -3.46 -13.70 3.42
CA GLY A 91 -4.64 -13.63 2.54
C GLY A 91 -5.98 -13.92 3.23
N SER A 92 -5.99 -14.05 4.56
CA SER A 92 -7.23 -14.20 5.35
C SER A 92 -8.02 -12.90 5.52
N ILE A 93 -7.35 -11.77 5.33
CA ILE A 93 -7.94 -10.43 5.28
C ILE A 93 -7.58 -9.81 3.94
N ASN A 94 -8.59 -9.37 3.19
CA ASN A 94 -8.39 -8.58 1.98
C ASN A 94 -8.97 -7.16 2.21
N PRO A 95 -8.13 -6.11 2.24
CA PRO A 95 -8.60 -4.73 2.45
C PRO A 95 -9.56 -4.22 1.36
N PHE A 96 -9.56 -4.86 0.20
CA PHE A 96 -10.39 -4.51 -0.95
C PHE A 96 -11.53 -5.52 -1.17
N GLY A 97 -11.88 -6.28 -0.14
CA GLY A 97 -13.01 -7.21 -0.14
C GLY A 97 -14.17 -6.71 0.71
N GLY A 98 -15.37 -7.26 0.45
CA GLY A 98 -16.58 -6.86 1.16
C GLY A 98 -17.17 -5.54 0.64
N GLU A 99 -17.91 -4.87 1.50
CA GLU A 99 -18.52 -3.58 1.18
C GLU A 99 -17.48 -2.47 1.24
N LEU A 100 -17.38 -1.66 0.17
CA LEU A 100 -16.44 -0.56 0.05
C LEU A 100 -17.18 0.73 -0.29
N HIS A 101 -16.87 1.78 0.44
CA HIS A 101 -17.42 3.11 0.25
C HIS A 101 -16.32 4.11 -0.06
N SER A 102 -16.55 4.92 -1.08
CA SER A 102 -15.77 6.13 -1.35
C SER A 102 -16.48 7.35 -0.78
N GLN A 103 -15.80 8.48 -0.81
CA GLN A 103 -16.39 9.78 -0.47
C GLN A 103 -17.63 10.12 -1.34
N ASP A 104 -17.71 9.55 -2.56
CA ASP A 104 -18.78 9.81 -3.53
C ASP A 104 -19.91 8.76 -3.48
N GLY A 105 -19.75 7.68 -2.70
CA GLY A 105 -20.75 6.65 -2.53
C GLY A 105 -20.20 5.23 -2.54
N VAL A 106 -21.09 4.26 -2.79
CA VAL A 106 -20.75 2.83 -2.79
C VAL A 106 -19.87 2.47 -3.99
N VAL A 107 -18.69 1.93 -3.72
CA VAL A 107 -17.77 1.39 -4.74
C VAL A 107 -18.05 -0.08 -4.99
N GLN A 108 -18.29 -0.83 -3.92
CA GLN A 108 -18.57 -2.27 -3.97
C GLN A 108 -19.56 -2.65 -2.86
N ILE A 109 -20.53 -3.50 -3.20
CA ILE A 109 -21.48 -4.06 -2.23
C ILE A 109 -20.97 -5.38 -1.66
N GLU A 110 -21.49 -5.77 -0.50
CA GLU A 110 -21.18 -7.05 0.13
C GLU A 110 -21.52 -8.25 -0.78
N GLY A 111 -20.70 -9.30 -0.71
CA GLY A 111 -20.89 -10.54 -1.49
C GLY A 111 -20.20 -10.54 -2.87
N PHE A 112 -19.64 -9.42 -3.31
CA PHE A 112 -18.79 -9.40 -4.50
C PHE A 112 -17.35 -9.85 -4.19
N PRO A 113 -16.65 -10.44 -5.19
CA PRO A 113 -15.23 -10.75 -5.03
C PRO A 113 -14.42 -9.47 -4.78
N PRO A 114 -13.25 -9.56 -4.11
CA PRO A 114 -12.38 -8.40 -3.90
C PRO A 114 -12.06 -7.67 -5.20
N LEU A 115 -11.81 -6.36 -5.12
CA LEU A 115 -11.41 -5.56 -6.28
C LEU A 115 -10.20 -6.21 -6.97
N PRO A 116 -10.22 -6.34 -8.29
CA PRO A 116 -9.07 -6.85 -9.04
C PRO A 116 -7.90 -5.89 -8.97
N SER A 117 -6.68 -6.41 -9.12
CA SER A 117 -5.45 -5.61 -9.03
C SER A 117 -5.40 -4.43 -10.00
N THR A 118 -6.00 -4.54 -11.17
CA THR A 118 -6.12 -3.44 -12.14
C THR A 118 -6.91 -2.26 -11.57
N GLN A 119 -8.04 -2.51 -10.93
CA GLN A 119 -8.84 -1.45 -10.29
C GLN A 119 -8.14 -0.86 -9.06
N ILE A 120 -7.39 -1.69 -8.31
CA ILE A 120 -6.62 -1.20 -7.16
C ILE A 120 -5.49 -0.26 -7.61
N VAL A 121 -4.84 -0.57 -8.73
CA VAL A 121 -3.74 0.25 -9.29
C VAL A 121 -4.24 1.56 -9.87
N GLU A 122 -5.43 1.55 -10.47
CA GLU A 122 -6.06 2.72 -11.08
C GLU A 122 -6.98 3.48 -10.11
N MET A 123 -6.94 3.15 -8.80
CA MET A 123 -7.81 3.74 -7.79
C MET A 123 -7.60 5.25 -7.68
N ASP A 124 -8.64 6.00 -7.99
CA ASP A 124 -8.69 7.47 -8.01
C ASP A 124 -9.66 8.06 -6.98
N TRP A 125 -10.02 7.28 -5.97
CA TRP A 125 -10.95 7.67 -4.92
C TRP A 125 -10.36 7.46 -3.51
N LEU A 126 -10.88 8.18 -2.54
CA LEU A 126 -10.61 8.00 -1.13
C LEU A 126 -11.80 7.32 -0.44
N ALA A 127 -11.53 6.51 0.57
CA ALA A 127 -12.57 5.92 1.39
C ALA A 127 -13.37 7.01 2.13
N ASP A 128 -14.65 6.74 2.40
CA ASP A 128 -15.59 7.66 3.02
C ASP A 128 -15.18 8.20 4.40
N ASN A 129 -14.37 7.44 5.13
CA ASN A 129 -13.79 7.82 6.42
C ASN A 129 -12.51 8.67 6.33
N VAL A 130 -12.03 8.95 5.12
CA VAL A 130 -10.85 9.81 4.86
C VAL A 130 -11.29 11.23 4.59
N VAL A 131 -10.72 12.18 5.31
CA VAL A 131 -10.93 13.62 5.06
C VAL A 131 -9.77 14.15 4.22
N GLY A 132 -10.06 14.54 2.98
CA GLY A 132 -9.05 15.06 2.06
C GLY A 132 -9.49 14.96 0.61
N THR A 133 -8.58 15.31 -0.28
CA THR A 133 -8.75 15.20 -1.74
C THR A 133 -7.50 14.60 -2.35
N ILE A 134 -7.66 13.83 -3.42
CA ILE A 134 -6.54 13.36 -4.22
C ILE A 134 -5.98 14.55 -5.01
N PRO A 135 -4.68 14.89 -4.90
CA PRO A 135 -4.09 15.97 -5.66
C PRO A 135 -4.24 15.72 -7.17
N GLN A 136 -4.66 16.74 -7.89
CA GLN A 136 -4.69 16.67 -9.35
C GLN A 136 -3.30 16.97 -9.93
N PRO A 137 -2.99 16.52 -11.17
CA PRO A 137 -1.67 16.71 -11.78
C PRO A 137 -1.19 18.17 -11.85
N ASN A 138 -2.12 19.12 -11.82
CA ASN A 138 -1.83 20.57 -11.85
C ASN A 138 -1.89 21.24 -10.48
N ASP A 139 -2.13 20.49 -9.41
CA ASP A 139 -2.13 21.06 -8.06
C ASP A 139 -0.68 21.35 -7.64
N GLU A 140 -0.43 22.58 -7.15
CA GLU A 140 0.85 22.87 -6.53
C GLU A 140 1.04 22.00 -5.28
N PRO A 141 2.22 21.38 -5.10
CA PRO A 141 2.49 20.58 -3.93
C PRO A 141 2.37 21.46 -2.67
N LYS A 142 1.38 21.19 -1.85
CA LYS A 142 1.25 21.82 -0.53
C LYS A 142 2.39 21.33 0.36
N VAL A 143 3.49 22.06 0.39
CA VAL A 143 4.56 21.81 1.34
C VAL A 143 3.97 22.04 2.74
N PRO A 144 4.01 21.04 3.64
CA PRO A 144 3.60 21.25 5.02
C PRO A 144 4.43 22.42 5.59
N ALA A 145 3.78 23.40 6.17
CA ALA A 145 4.49 24.41 6.94
C ALA A 145 5.21 23.70 8.08
N LEU A 146 6.55 23.72 8.05
CA LEU A 146 7.42 23.20 9.09
C LEU A 146 7.31 24.05 10.37
#